data_ab37860fce0d12e53bb580bc1bc7f4f6
#
_entry.id   ab37860fce0d12e53bb580bc1bc7f4f6
#
_cell.length_a   1.000
_cell.length_b   1.000
_cell.length_c   1.000
_cell.angle_alpha   90.00
_cell.angle_beta   90.00
_cell.angle_gamma   90.00
#
_symmetry.space_group_name_H-M   'P 1'
#
loop_
_entity.id
_entity.type
_entity.pdbx_description
1 polymer ?
#
loop_
_entity_poly.entity_id
_entity_poly.type
_entity_poly.pdbx_seq_one_letter_code
_entity_poly.pdbx_strand_id
1 'polypeptide(L)'
;MYKRQEYNVQANHDEAQGTAGTKTRLGFAGLKFANYGSFDYGRNYGVVYDAEAYTDMLPEYGGDSYSYTDNFMTARSNGLATYRNRDFFGLVEGLNLALQYQGKNDSDSRGVTKQNGDGYGMSLDYQDIGGSGIGVAAAFSDSNRTSDQKKSVYGKGDSATAWTTAIKYDANQVYLAAMYADTRNMTPISGNGVSGFANKTQNFEVVAQYQFENGLRPSLAYVQSKGKDIEGIGDVDLVKYVEVGATYYFNKNMYTYVDYKINQLNDDNKLKLSTDDVVAVNLTYRF
;
A
#
# COMPACT_ATOMS: atom_id res chain seq x y z
N MET A 1 -4.06 26.98 -1.66
CA MET A 1 -3.09 26.30 -0.79
C MET A 1 -3.84 25.29 0.08
N TYR A 2 -3.29 24.12 0.26
CA TYR A 2 -3.82 23.09 1.17
C TYR A 2 -2.66 22.42 1.92
N LYS A 3 -2.95 21.85 3.08
CA LYS A 3 -2.02 21.05 3.87
C LYS A 3 -2.78 19.91 4.54
N ARG A 4 -2.09 18.81 4.81
CA ARG A 4 -2.61 17.70 5.62
C ARG A 4 -1.52 17.24 6.58
N GLN A 5 -1.93 17.01 7.83
CA GLN A 5 -1.14 16.31 8.83
C GLN A 5 -2.01 15.19 9.41
N GLU A 6 -1.42 14.01 9.56
CA GLU A 6 -2.09 12.85 10.13
C GLU A 6 -1.12 12.11 11.05
N TYR A 7 -1.59 11.78 12.23
CA TYR A 7 -0.82 11.10 13.26
C TYR A 7 -1.56 9.87 13.76
N ASN A 8 -0.82 8.78 14.00
CA ASN A 8 -1.28 7.73 14.91
C ASN A 8 -0.85 8.09 16.31
N VAL A 9 -1.78 8.07 17.25
CA VAL A 9 -1.52 8.23 18.68
C VAL A 9 -1.95 6.94 19.36
N GLN A 10 -1.01 6.31 20.07
CA GLN A 10 -1.32 5.11 20.86
C GLN A 10 -1.68 5.55 22.28
N ALA A 11 -2.76 4.99 22.82
CA ALA A 11 -3.28 5.28 24.14
C ALA A 11 -3.23 4.05 25.08
N ASN A 12 -2.51 3.00 24.68
CA ASN A 12 -2.37 1.74 25.41
C ASN A 12 -1.10 1.65 26.26
N HIS A 13 -0.33 2.73 26.35
CA HIS A 13 0.85 2.86 27.21
C HIS A 13 0.48 3.48 28.56
N ASP A 14 1.31 3.22 29.58
CA ASP A 14 1.21 3.93 30.84
C ASP A 14 1.70 5.40 30.69
N GLU A 15 1.39 6.25 31.67
CA GLU A 15 1.75 7.67 31.63
C GLU A 15 3.27 7.89 31.57
N ALA A 16 4.09 6.98 32.08
CA ALA A 16 5.55 7.09 32.07
C ALA A 16 6.13 6.92 30.66
N GLN A 17 5.44 6.23 29.77
CA GLN A 17 5.84 6.04 28.37
C GLN A 17 5.42 7.22 27.47
N GLY A 18 4.55 8.10 27.92
CA GLY A 18 4.16 9.33 27.26
C GLY A 18 3.66 9.10 25.83
N THR A 19 4.34 9.72 24.86
CA THR A 19 3.98 9.65 23.42
C THR A 19 4.66 8.48 22.67
N ALA A 20 5.20 7.49 23.37
CA ALA A 20 5.80 6.32 22.75
C ALA A 20 4.80 5.65 21.79
N GLY A 21 5.25 5.33 20.58
CA GLY A 21 4.41 4.77 19.53
C GLY A 21 3.61 5.79 18.70
N THR A 22 3.63 7.07 19.03
CA THR A 22 3.06 8.12 18.17
C THR A 22 3.85 8.22 16.87
N LYS A 23 3.17 8.18 15.74
CA LYS A 23 3.81 8.19 14.41
C LYS A 23 3.13 9.18 13.49
N THR A 24 3.92 9.98 12.76
CA THR A 24 3.42 10.81 11.66
C THR A 24 3.08 9.92 10.48
N ARG A 25 1.83 9.87 10.09
CA ARG A 25 1.37 9.16 8.88
C ARG A 25 1.56 10.03 7.64
N LEU A 26 1.01 11.23 7.66
CA LEU A 26 1.07 12.19 6.55
C LEU A 26 1.55 13.55 7.07
N GLY A 27 2.24 14.30 6.21
CA GLY A 27 2.70 15.66 6.51
C GLY A 27 3.14 16.32 5.20
N PHE A 28 2.20 16.97 4.48
CA PHE A 28 2.48 17.63 3.22
C PHE A 28 1.69 18.93 3.08
N ALA A 29 2.17 19.78 2.17
CA ALA A 29 1.49 21.00 1.76
C ALA A 29 1.56 21.17 0.24
N GLY A 30 0.54 21.81 -0.34
CA GLY A 30 0.46 21.94 -1.78
C GLY A 30 -0.41 23.11 -2.27
N LEU A 31 -0.42 23.27 -3.57
CA LEU A 31 -1.20 24.24 -4.31
C LEU A 31 -2.12 23.52 -5.30
N LYS A 32 -3.33 24.00 -5.45
CA LYS A 32 -4.30 23.51 -6.45
C LYS A 32 -4.64 24.65 -7.40
N PHE A 33 -4.62 24.35 -8.69
CA PHE A 33 -4.77 25.29 -9.80
C PHE A 33 -5.97 24.90 -10.69
N ALA A 34 -7.18 25.04 -10.16
CA ALA A 34 -8.41 24.69 -10.89
C ALA A 34 -8.28 23.34 -11.63
N ASN A 35 -8.56 23.30 -12.93
CA ASN A 35 -8.47 22.09 -13.75
C ASN A 35 -7.04 21.71 -14.17
N TYR A 36 -6.07 22.59 -13.92
CA TYR A 36 -4.66 22.28 -14.20
C TYR A 36 -4.04 21.33 -13.17
N GLY A 37 -4.78 20.98 -12.11
CA GLY A 37 -4.36 19.98 -11.13
C GLY A 37 -3.82 20.59 -9.84
N SER A 38 -3.05 19.79 -9.13
CA SER A 38 -2.42 20.15 -7.86
C SER A 38 -0.98 19.68 -7.83
N PHE A 39 -0.17 20.41 -7.07
CA PHE A 39 1.20 20.01 -6.75
C PHE A 39 1.36 20.05 -5.24
N ASP A 40 1.89 18.99 -4.65
CA ASP A 40 2.23 18.93 -3.23
C ASP A 40 3.64 18.37 -3.00
N TYR A 41 4.17 18.69 -1.82
CA TYR A 41 5.46 18.20 -1.36
C TYR A 41 5.40 17.81 0.11
N GLY A 42 6.01 16.66 0.42
CA GLY A 42 6.18 16.20 1.79
C GLY A 42 6.05 14.69 1.96
N ARG A 43 5.59 14.27 3.17
CA ARG A 43 5.28 12.89 3.47
C ARG A 43 3.86 12.58 3.01
N ASN A 44 3.74 11.79 1.96
CA ASN A 44 2.46 11.45 1.33
C ASN A 44 2.48 9.99 0.82
N TYR A 45 1.42 9.57 0.16
CA TYR A 45 1.37 8.29 -0.53
C TYR A 45 2.19 8.34 -1.83
N GLY A 46 2.94 7.28 -2.08
CA GLY A 46 3.59 7.02 -3.35
C GLY A 46 2.58 6.66 -4.44
N VAL A 47 2.90 7.01 -5.70
CA VAL A 47 1.96 6.80 -6.83
C VAL A 47 1.66 5.34 -7.13
N VAL A 48 2.53 4.41 -6.73
CA VAL A 48 2.30 2.97 -6.93
C VAL A 48 1.12 2.49 -6.09
N TYR A 49 0.87 3.13 -4.95
CA TYR A 49 -0.30 2.86 -4.11
C TYR A 49 -1.64 3.22 -4.77
N ASP A 50 -1.66 4.10 -5.77
CA ASP A 50 -2.92 4.51 -6.42
C ASP A 50 -3.67 3.32 -7.04
N ALA A 51 -2.96 2.32 -7.57
CA ALA A 51 -3.57 1.08 -8.06
C ALA A 51 -3.85 0.06 -6.93
N GLU A 52 -2.96 -0.05 -5.94
CA GLU A 52 -3.14 -0.90 -4.75
C GLU A 52 -4.39 -0.53 -3.96
N ALA A 53 -4.71 0.76 -3.89
CA ALA A 53 -5.89 1.28 -3.18
C ALA A 53 -7.20 0.64 -3.64
N TYR A 54 -7.24 -0.01 -4.81
CA TYR A 54 -8.42 -0.76 -5.26
C TYR A 54 -8.64 -2.04 -4.46
N THR A 55 -7.59 -2.67 -3.96
CA THR A 55 -7.69 -3.90 -3.15
C THR A 55 -7.47 -3.66 -1.66
N ASP A 56 -6.93 -2.51 -1.26
CA ASP A 56 -6.80 -2.09 0.15
C ASP A 56 -8.14 -1.59 0.73
N MET A 57 -9.14 -2.48 0.73
CA MET A 57 -10.53 -2.19 1.10
C MET A 57 -11.07 -3.04 2.23
N LEU A 58 -10.23 -3.90 2.79
CA LEU A 58 -10.61 -4.78 3.91
C LEU A 58 -10.69 -4.01 5.22
N PRO A 59 -11.42 -4.52 6.24
CA PRO A 59 -11.59 -3.82 7.51
C PRO A 59 -10.29 -3.58 8.27
N GLU A 60 -9.38 -4.55 8.31
CA GLU A 60 -8.10 -4.49 9.03
C GLU A 60 -6.91 -4.90 8.18
N TYR A 61 -7.03 -6.00 7.43
CA TYR A 61 -5.96 -6.55 6.61
C TYR A 61 -6.06 -6.07 5.16
N GLY A 62 -5.27 -6.63 4.25
CA GLY A 62 -5.22 -6.24 2.85
C GLY A 62 -4.21 -5.15 2.55
N GLY A 63 -3.97 -4.89 1.25
CA GLY A 63 -3.03 -3.87 0.79
C GLY A 63 -1.60 -4.08 1.29
N ASP A 64 -1.21 -5.32 1.63
CA ASP A 64 0.06 -5.63 2.29
C ASP A 64 0.95 -6.58 1.48
N SER A 65 0.59 -6.86 0.23
CA SER A 65 1.41 -7.73 -0.61
C SER A 65 2.75 -7.10 -1.00
N TYR A 66 2.79 -5.77 -1.25
CA TYR A 66 4.02 -5.04 -1.56
C TYR A 66 4.04 -3.60 -1.03
N SER A 67 2.97 -3.11 -0.43
CA SER A 67 2.83 -1.73 0.07
C SER A 67 3.43 -1.55 1.45
N TYR A 68 4.70 -1.23 1.51
CA TYR A 68 5.43 -0.98 2.75
C TYR A 68 5.68 0.51 2.97
N THR A 69 5.38 1.00 4.18
CA THR A 69 5.68 2.38 4.59
C THR A 69 7.19 2.63 4.63
N ASP A 70 7.61 3.80 4.13
CA ASP A 70 9.01 4.20 3.97
C ASP A 70 9.83 3.20 3.13
N ASN A 71 9.20 2.71 2.07
CA ASN A 71 9.81 1.82 1.11
C ASN A 71 9.53 2.36 -0.30
N PHE A 72 10.45 3.15 -0.83
CA PHE A 72 10.31 3.82 -2.12
C PHE A 72 8.93 4.53 -2.25
N MET A 73 8.24 4.37 -3.39
CA MET A 73 6.93 4.96 -3.66
C MET A 73 5.76 3.95 -3.55
N THR A 74 5.91 2.88 -2.75
CA THR A 74 4.88 1.83 -2.64
C THR A 74 3.76 2.15 -1.64
N ALA A 75 4.04 2.94 -0.60
CA ALA A 75 3.05 3.40 0.37
C ALA A 75 3.43 4.80 0.87
N ARG A 76 3.15 5.15 2.14
CA ARG A 76 3.52 6.45 2.69
C ARG A 76 5.02 6.60 2.81
N SER A 77 5.56 7.67 2.22
CA SER A 77 7.01 7.92 2.19
C SER A 77 7.32 9.41 2.29
N ASN A 78 8.56 9.74 2.65
CA ASN A 78 9.04 11.12 2.73
C ASN A 78 9.63 11.60 1.40
N GLY A 79 9.72 12.94 1.26
CA GLY A 79 10.41 13.57 0.13
C GLY A 79 9.70 13.44 -1.20
N LEU A 80 8.37 13.28 -1.18
CA LEU A 80 7.55 13.15 -2.36
C LEU A 80 7.10 14.52 -2.88
N ALA A 81 7.44 14.80 -4.13
CA ALA A 81 6.91 15.91 -4.92
C ALA A 81 5.92 15.34 -5.92
N THR A 82 4.63 15.65 -5.75
CA THR A 82 3.56 15.00 -6.51
C THR A 82 2.74 16.01 -7.27
N TYR A 83 2.62 15.83 -8.59
CA TYR A 83 1.61 16.47 -9.41
C TYR A 83 0.45 15.52 -9.64
N ARG A 84 -0.79 16.00 -9.42
CA ARG A 84 -2.02 15.23 -9.69
C ARG A 84 -2.97 16.05 -10.53
N ASN A 85 -3.52 15.43 -11.56
CA ASN A 85 -4.58 16.01 -12.38
C ASN A 85 -5.77 15.06 -12.42
N ARG A 86 -6.95 15.59 -12.19
CA ARG A 86 -8.22 14.86 -12.27
C ARG A 86 -8.91 15.16 -13.59
N ASP A 87 -9.69 14.17 -14.05
CA ASP A 87 -10.49 14.29 -15.26
C ASP A 87 -9.68 14.69 -16.49
N PHE A 88 -8.38 14.36 -16.48
CA PHE A 88 -7.42 14.66 -17.55
C PHE A 88 -7.58 16.08 -18.09
N PHE A 89 -7.31 17.05 -17.22
CA PHE A 89 -7.49 18.51 -17.49
C PHE A 89 -8.94 18.94 -17.74
N GLY A 90 -9.92 18.13 -17.30
CA GLY A 90 -11.35 18.34 -17.55
C GLY A 90 -11.81 17.87 -18.94
N LEU A 91 -10.98 17.11 -19.65
CA LEU A 91 -11.28 16.59 -20.98
C LEU A 91 -11.90 15.18 -20.95
N VAL A 92 -11.55 14.37 -19.97
CA VAL A 92 -12.03 12.99 -19.83
C VAL A 92 -12.41 12.74 -18.37
N GLU A 93 -13.71 12.77 -18.09
CA GLU A 93 -14.27 12.53 -16.77
C GLU A 93 -13.81 11.17 -16.21
N GLY A 94 -13.36 11.16 -14.96
CA GLY A 94 -12.89 9.97 -14.27
C GLY A 94 -11.45 9.53 -14.60
N LEU A 95 -10.80 10.09 -15.64
CA LEU A 95 -9.40 9.78 -15.96
C LEU A 95 -8.46 10.67 -15.16
N ASN A 96 -7.71 10.07 -14.24
CA ASN A 96 -6.78 10.77 -13.34
C ASN A 96 -5.33 10.42 -13.68
N LEU A 97 -4.45 11.40 -13.59
CA LEU A 97 -3.00 11.28 -13.81
C LEU A 97 -2.27 11.73 -12.55
N ALA A 98 -1.26 10.98 -12.14
CA ALA A 98 -0.26 11.47 -11.20
C ALA A 98 1.16 11.27 -11.73
N LEU A 99 2.02 12.26 -11.47
CA LEU A 99 3.46 12.22 -11.69
C LEU A 99 4.14 12.53 -10.36
N GLN A 100 5.15 11.75 -10.01
CA GLN A 100 5.81 11.88 -8.71
C GLN A 100 7.31 11.75 -8.84
N TYR A 101 8.02 12.57 -8.08
CA TYR A 101 9.43 12.44 -7.81
C TYR A 101 9.63 12.21 -6.32
N GLN A 102 10.51 11.29 -5.97
CA GLN A 102 10.96 11.07 -4.60
C GLN A 102 12.42 11.45 -4.47
N GLY A 103 12.71 12.38 -3.57
CA GLY A 103 14.07 12.73 -3.20
C GLY A 103 14.73 11.61 -2.37
N LYS A 104 16.04 11.53 -2.46
CA LYS A 104 16.87 10.57 -1.74
C LYS A 104 16.73 10.68 -0.21
N ASN A 105 16.60 9.53 0.47
CA ASN A 105 16.56 9.40 1.92
C ASN A 105 17.53 8.28 2.35
N ASP A 106 18.76 8.62 2.68
CA ASP A 106 19.84 7.67 2.99
C ASP A 106 20.64 8.01 4.25
N SER A 107 20.02 8.76 5.20
CA SER A 107 20.71 9.07 6.46
C SER A 107 21.07 7.80 7.24
N ASP A 108 22.18 7.80 7.92
CA ASP A 108 22.70 6.67 8.73
C ASP A 108 21.73 6.24 9.85
N SER A 109 20.81 7.12 10.26
CA SER A 109 19.76 6.79 11.23
C SER A 109 18.61 5.97 10.65
N ARG A 110 18.55 5.81 9.31
CA ARG A 110 17.54 4.98 8.64
C ARG A 110 18.03 3.56 8.45
N GLY A 111 17.23 2.59 8.85
CA GLY A 111 17.47 1.20 8.48
C GLY A 111 17.50 1.05 6.95
N VAL A 112 18.39 0.19 6.43
CA VAL A 112 18.64 0.01 4.99
C VAL A 112 17.36 -0.25 4.19
N THR A 113 16.41 -1.02 4.76
CA THR A 113 15.11 -1.31 4.11
C THR A 113 14.14 -0.12 4.11
N LYS A 114 14.49 0.99 4.78
CA LYS A 114 13.72 2.23 4.83
C LYS A 114 14.40 3.39 4.09
N GLN A 115 15.55 3.14 3.48
CA GLN A 115 16.24 4.09 2.62
C GLN A 115 15.68 4.05 1.20
N ASN A 116 15.90 5.11 0.43
CA ASN A 116 15.72 5.18 -1.01
C ASN A 116 16.70 6.18 -1.63
N GLY A 117 17.11 5.94 -2.85
CA GLY A 117 17.72 6.96 -3.71
C GLY A 117 16.65 7.82 -4.39
N ASP A 118 17.08 8.72 -5.27
CA ASP A 118 16.15 9.50 -6.10
C ASP A 118 15.34 8.59 -7.01
N GLY A 119 14.07 8.90 -7.20
CA GLY A 119 13.19 8.10 -8.02
C GLY A 119 12.06 8.92 -8.65
N TYR A 120 11.43 8.34 -9.64
CA TYR A 120 10.25 8.88 -10.28
C TYR A 120 9.19 7.80 -10.47
N GLY A 121 7.95 8.23 -10.58
CA GLY A 121 6.82 7.34 -10.80
C GLY A 121 5.64 8.07 -11.42
N MET A 122 4.72 7.29 -11.94
CA MET A 122 3.47 7.78 -12.49
C MET A 122 2.34 6.81 -12.21
N SER A 123 1.12 7.32 -12.17
CA SER A 123 -0.10 6.52 -12.17
C SER A 123 -1.13 7.09 -13.13
N LEU A 124 -1.92 6.20 -13.70
CA LEU A 124 -3.15 6.49 -14.43
C LEU A 124 -4.27 5.70 -13.77
N ASP A 125 -5.37 6.36 -13.48
CA ASP A 125 -6.53 5.80 -12.83
C ASP A 125 -7.79 6.28 -13.55
N TYR A 126 -8.49 5.39 -14.23
CA TYR A 126 -9.74 5.71 -14.90
C TYR A 126 -10.90 5.11 -14.10
N GLN A 127 -11.60 5.96 -13.36
CA GLN A 127 -12.69 5.58 -12.47
C GLN A 127 -14.03 5.68 -13.18
N ASP A 128 -14.93 4.75 -12.84
CA ASP A 128 -16.33 4.77 -13.28
C ASP A 128 -16.52 4.97 -14.80
N ILE A 129 -15.84 4.16 -15.58
CA ILE A 129 -15.82 4.26 -17.05
C ILE A 129 -17.25 4.28 -17.61
N GLY A 130 -17.68 5.44 -18.12
CA GLY A 130 -19.00 5.62 -18.70
C GLY A 130 -20.17 5.38 -17.74
N GLY A 131 -20.00 5.55 -16.42
CA GLY A 131 -21.03 5.33 -15.42
C GLY A 131 -21.32 3.84 -15.15
N SER A 132 -20.39 2.96 -15.50
CA SER A 132 -20.57 1.50 -15.37
C SER A 132 -20.23 0.93 -14.00
N GLY A 133 -19.60 1.72 -13.13
CA GLY A 133 -18.96 1.27 -11.89
C GLY A 133 -17.61 0.58 -12.12
N ILE A 134 -17.15 0.41 -13.37
CA ILE A 134 -15.85 -0.19 -13.67
C ILE A 134 -14.77 0.87 -13.62
N GLY A 135 -13.68 0.57 -12.92
CA GLY A 135 -12.45 1.37 -12.92
C GLY A 135 -11.24 0.52 -13.23
N VAL A 136 -10.24 1.12 -13.85
CA VAL A 136 -8.93 0.50 -14.11
C VAL A 136 -7.82 1.44 -13.68
N ALA A 137 -6.74 0.89 -13.14
CA ALA A 137 -5.58 1.67 -12.73
C ALA A 137 -4.29 0.98 -13.16
N ALA A 138 -3.27 1.79 -13.45
CA ALA A 138 -1.91 1.33 -13.66
C ALA A 138 -0.94 2.32 -13.04
N ALA A 139 0.14 1.81 -12.45
CA ALA A 139 1.20 2.65 -11.91
C ALA A 139 2.57 2.02 -12.13
N PHE A 140 3.58 2.88 -12.13
CA PHE A 140 4.98 2.50 -12.30
C PHE A 140 5.87 3.40 -11.44
N SER A 141 6.96 2.85 -10.92
CA SER A 141 8.04 3.62 -10.32
C SER A 141 9.41 3.01 -10.61
N ASP A 142 10.41 3.87 -10.70
CA ASP A 142 11.83 3.50 -10.77
C ASP A 142 12.61 4.43 -9.83
N SER A 143 13.37 3.84 -8.93
CA SER A 143 14.16 4.54 -7.91
C SER A 143 15.56 3.98 -7.84
N ASN A 144 16.55 4.84 -7.73
CA ASN A 144 17.91 4.41 -7.42
C ASN A 144 17.96 3.74 -6.05
N ARG A 145 18.78 2.71 -5.91
CA ARG A 145 19.12 2.12 -4.61
C ARG A 145 20.30 2.88 -4.00
N THR A 146 20.27 3.03 -2.67
CA THR A 146 21.38 3.67 -1.94
C THR A 146 22.64 2.79 -1.95
N SER A 147 23.79 3.40 -1.61
CA SER A 147 25.05 2.65 -1.50
C SER A 147 24.96 1.49 -0.50
N ASP A 148 24.22 1.67 0.60
CA ASP A 148 24.07 0.62 1.61
C ASP A 148 23.11 -0.49 1.15
N GLN A 149 22.08 -0.15 0.42
CA GLN A 149 21.21 -1.14 -0.22
C GLN A 149 21.95 -1.99 -1.25
N LYS A 150 22.88 -1.40 -2.00
CA LYS A 150 23.72 -2.10 -3.00
C LYS A 150 24.73 -3.05 -2.37
N LYS A 151 25.16 -2.80 -1.12
CA LYS A 151 26.05 -3.70 -0.36
C LYS A 151 25.34 -4.93 0.17
N SER A 152 24.00 -4.93 0.22
CA SER A 152 23.20 -6.07 0.71
C SER A 152 23.43 -7.30 -0.17
N VAL A 153 23.54 -8.46 0.46
CA VAL A 153 23.58 -9.75 -0.22
C VAL A 153 22.27 -10.03 -0.95
N TYR A 154 21.16 -9.54 -0.40
CA TYR A 154 19.81 -9.76 -0.90
C TYR A 154 19.31 -8.54 -1.69
N GLY A 155 18.85 -8.81 -2.90
CA GLY A 155 18.47 -7.79 -3.86
C GLY A 155 19.67 -7.27 -4.65
N LYS A 156 19.65 -7.45 -5.95
CA LYS A 156 20.73 -7.08 -6.87
C LYS A 156 20.33 -5.94 -7.79
N GLY A 157 21.34 -5.20 -8.26
CA GLY A 157 21.13 -4.11 -9.21
C GLY A 157 21.11 -2.73 -8.57
N ASP A 158 21.15 -1.73 -9.45
CA ASP A 158 21.29 -0.32 -9.07
C ASP A 158 19.95 0.38 -8.82
N SER A 159 18.86 -0.19 -9.33
CA SER A 159 17.52 0.37 -9.18
C SER A 159 16.54 -0.59 -8.51
N ALA A 160 15.50 -0.01 -7.96
CA ALA A 160 14.32 -0.65 -7.42
C ALA A 160 13.11 -0.20 -8.25
N THR A 161 12.40 -1.15 -8.86
CA THR A 161 11.29 -0.85 -9.77
C THR A 161 10.00 -1.55 -9.34
N ALA A 162 8.87 -0.91 -9.58
CA ALA A 162 7.56 -1.52 -9.44
C ALA A 162 6.68 -1.14 -10.62
N TRP A 163 5.84 -2.07 -11.06
CA TRP A 163 4.68 -1.76 -11.86
C TRP A 163 3.47 -2.53 -11.31
N THR A 164 2.31 -1.92 -11.42
CA THR A 164 1.07 -2.49 -10.93
C THR A 164 -0.08 -2.15 -11.86
N THR A 165 -1.06 -3.04 -11.94
CA THR A 165 -2.34 -2.82 -12.61
C THR A 165 -3.46 -3.30 -11.72
N ALA A 166 -4.59 -2.61 -11.77
CA ALA A 166 -5.78 -2.99 -11.01
C ALA A 166 -7.05 -2.75 -11.83
N ILE A 167 -8.06 -3.52 -11.51
CA ILE A 167 -9.44 -3.35 -12.00
C ILE A 167 -10.38 -3.42 -10.81
N LYS A 168 -11.44 -2.63 -10.84
CA LYS A 168 -12.55 -2.71 -9.88
C LYS A 168 -13.90 -2.61 -10.54
N TYR A 169 -14.90 -3.12 -9.85
CA TYR A 169 -16.32 -2.84 -10.04
C TYR A 169 -16.90 -2.31 -8.73
N ASP A 170 -17.48 -1.13 -8.74
CA ASP A 170 -18.05 -0.45 -7.58
C ASP A 170 -19.40 0.15 -7.93
N ALA A 171 -20.43 -0.68 -7.95
CA ALA A 171 -21.82 -0.29 -8.20
C ALA A 171 -22.78 -1.34 -7.64
N ASN A 172 -24.06 -0.97 -7.52
CA ASN A 172 -25.14 -1.88 -7.12
C ASN A 172 -24.87 -2.58 -5.78
N GLN A 173 -24.25 -1.87 -4.81
CA GLN A 173 -23.90 -2.40 -3.49
C GLN A 173 -22.79 -3.48 -3.52
N VAL A 174 -22.25 -3.77 -4.69
CA VAL A 174 -21.17 -4.74 -4.90
C VAL A 174 -19.85 -4.00 -5.11
N TYR A 175 -18.82 -4.41 -4.39
CA TYR A 175 -17.44 -4.02 -4.65
C TYR A 175 -16.60 -5.25 -4.96
N LEU A 176 -15.99 -5.27 -6.14
CA LEU A 176 -15.05 -6.29 -6.55
C LEU A 176 -13.80 -5.59 -7.05
N ALA A 177 -12.62 -6.06 -6.66
CA ALA A 177 -11.38 -5.56 -7.21
C ALA A 177 -10.33 -6.66 -7.31
N ALA A 178 -9.42 -6.50 -8.27
CA ALA A 178 -8.26 -7.35 -8.42
C ALA A 178 -7.05 -6.49 -8.80
N MET A 179 -5.87 -6.84 -8.27
CA MET A 179 -4.62 -6.17 -8.53
C MET A 179 -3.51 -7.20 -8.81
N TYR A 180 -2.61 -6.85 -9.73
CA TYR A 180 -1.35 -7.55 -9.92
C TYR A 180 -0.19 -6.56 -9.98
N ALA A 181 0.90 -6.88 -9.26
CA ALA A 181 2.12 -6.09 -9.28
C ALA A 181 3.38 -6.97 -9.39
N ASP A 182 4.39 -6.42 -10.04
CA ASP A 182 5.76 -6.97 -10.10
C ASP A 182 6.71 -5.93 -9.50
N THR A 183 7.48 -6.31 -8.50
CA THR A 183 8.49 -5.43 -7.92
C THR A 183 9.88 -6.05 -8.06
N ARG A 184 10.90 -5.20 -8.17
CA ARG A 184 12.30 -5.64 -8.25
C ARG A 184 13.16 -4.86 -7.28
N ASN A 185 13.96 -5.57 -6.49
CA ASN A 185 14.93 -5.03 -5.52
C ASN A 185 14.33 -4.04 -4.51
N MET A 186 13.04 -4.19 -4.20
CA MET A 186 12.25 -3.21 -3.47
C MET A 186 11.51 -3.82 -2.28
N THR A 187 10.93 -5.01 -2.43
CA THR A 187 10.15 -5.65 -1.36
C THR A 187 11.08 -6.16 -0.25
N PRO A 188 10.95 -5.64 0.97
CA PRO A 188 11.77 -6.08 2.10
C PRO A 188 11.51 -7.55 2.42
N ILE A 189 12.59 -8.26 2.75
CA ILE A 189 12.55 -9.62 3.27
C ILE A 189 13.29 -9.69 4.60
N SER A 190 12.77 -10.47 5.52
CA SER A 190 13.42 -10.75 6.81
C SER A 190 13.01 -12.12 7.32
N GLY A 191 13.85 -12.70 8.17
CA GLY A 191 13.59 -13.98 8.84
C GLY A 191 14.72 -14.99 8.63
N ASN A 192 14.91 -15.90 9.58
CA ASN A 192 15.93 -16.94 9.54
C ASN A 192 17.35 -16.45 9.18
N GLY A 193 17.76 -15.30 9.73
CA GLY A 193 19.06 -14.68 9.44
C GLY A 193 19.14 -13.88 8.12
N VAL A 194 18.07 -13.83 7.35
CA VAL A 194 17.95 -13.04 6.12
C VAL A 194 17.47 -11.63 6.46
N SER A 195 18.06 -10.60 5.84
CA SER A 195 17.60 -9.22 5.90
C SER A 195 18.03 -8.48 4.64
N GLY A 196 17.08 -7.90 3.92
CA GLY A 196 17.35 -7.16 2.68
C GLY A 196 16.11 -7.06 1.80
N PHE A 197 16.28 -7.31 0.50
CA PHE A 197 15.20 -7.20 -0.48
C PHE A 197 15.12 -8.46 -1.34
N ALA A 198 13.92 -8.87 -1.70
CA ALA A 198 13.74 -9.86 -2.76
C ALA A 198 14.22 -9.29 -4.11
N ASN A 199 14.90 -10.09 -4.93
CA ASN A 199 15.27 -9.69 -6.28
C ASN A 199 14.05 -9.32 -7.13
N LYS A 200 12.98 -10.08 -6.93
CA LYS A 200 11.69 -9.87 -7.57
C LYS A 200 10.57 -10.34 -6.66
N THR A 201 9.42 -9.67 -6.70
CA THR A 201 8.18 -10.24 -6.17
C THR A 201 7.06 -10.18 -7.20
N GLN A 202 6.18 -11.17 -7.15
CA GLN A 202 4.92 -11.20 -7.85
C GLN A 202 3.81 -11.11 -6.79
N ASN A 203 2.94 -10.13 -6.95
CA ASN A 203 1.95 -9.77 -5.96
C ASN A 203 0.57 -9.84 -6.60
N PHE A 204 -0.36 -10.47 -5.92
CA PHE A 204 -1.73 -10.64 -6.39
C PHE A 204 -2.69 -10.43 -5.23
N GLU A 205 -3.69 -9.61 -5.45
CA GLU A 205 -4.76 -9.38 -4.51
C GLU A 205 -6.11 -9.39 -5.22
N VAL A 206 -7.11 -9.92 -4.53
CA VAL A 206 -8.51 -9.84 -4.97
C VAL A 206 -9.38 -9.62 -3.75
N VAL A 207 -10.40 -8.78 -3.89
CA VAL A 207 -11.36 -8.47 -2.84
C VAL A 207 -12.77 -8.46 -3.39
N ALA A 208 -13.72 -8.96 -2.60
CA ALA A 208 -15.14 -8.92 -2.85
C ALA A 208 -15.87 -8.44 -1.59
N GLN A 209 -16.77 -7.48 -1.74
CA GLN A 209 -17.61 -6.98 -0.66
C GLN A 209 -19.05 -6.76 -1.17
N TYR A 210 -20.00 -6.89 -0.26
CA TYR A 210 -21.40 -6.54 -0.53
C TYR A 210 -21.96 -5.68 0.60
N GLN A 211 -22.53 -4.52 0.28
CA GLN A 211 -23.16 -3.64 1.26
C GLN A 211 -24.64 -3.91 1.38
N PHE A 212 -25.08 -4.51 2.46
CA PHE A 212 -26.51 -4.67 2.74
C PHE A 212 -27.13 -3.35 3.23
N GLU A 213 -28.43 -3.17 2.97
CA GLU A 213 -29.18 -1.98 3.41
C GLU A 213 -29.27 -1.85 4.94
N ASN A 214 -29.20 -2.96 5.66
CA ASN A 214 -29.19 -2.98 7.13
C ASN A 214 -27.86 -2.54 7.77
N GLY A 215 -26.88 -2.12 6.97
CA GLY A 215 -25.56 -1.66 7.43
C GLY A 215 -24.48 -2.76 7.52
N LEU A 216 -24.80 -4.02 7.25
CA LEU A 216 -23.82 -5.09 7.21
C LEU A 216 -23.04 -5.08 5.89
N ARG A 217 -21.70 -5.25 5.93
CA ARG A 217 -20.80 -5.40 4.79
C ARG A 217 -19.87 -6.58 5.03
N PRO A 218 -20.19 -7.78 4.57
CA PRO A 218 -19.23 -8.88 4.52
C PRO A 218 -18.12 -8.60 3.48
N SER A 219 -16.94 -9.13 3.75
CA SER A 219 -15.77 -9.10 2.88
C SER A 219 -15.16 -10.49 2.75
N LEU A 220 -14.57 -10.74 1.58
CA LEU A 220 -13.76 -11.90 1.28
C LEU A 220 -12.59 -11.45 0.42
N ALA A 221 -11.38 -11.88 0.76
CA ALA A 221 -10.22 -11.54 -0.04
C ALA A 221 -9.19 -12.69 -0.07
N TYR A 222 -8.33 -12.61 -1.09
CA TYR A 222 -7.10 -13.38 -1.18
C TYR A 222 -5.95 -12.45 -1.49
N VAL A 223 -4.85 -12.60 -0.74
CA VAL A 223 -3.63 -11.82 -0.87
C VAL A 223 -2.44 -12.74 -0.96
N GLN A 224 -1.57 -12.50 -1.95
CA GLN A 224 -0.33 -13.23 -2.12
C GLN A 224 0.81 -12.30 -2.55
N SER A 225 1.97 -12.45 -1.91
CA SER A 225 3.26 -11.93 -2.35
C SER A 225 4.26 -13.08 -2.42
N LYS A 226 4.80 -13.33 -3.61
CA LYS A 226 5.80 -14.39 -3.83
C LYS A 226 7.13 -13.79 -4.20
N GLY A 227 8.12 -13.93 -3.30
CA GLY A 227 9.51 -13.64 -3.56
C GLY A 227 10.10 -14.65 -4.53
N LYS A 228 10.88 -14.15 -5.49
CA LYS A 228 11.52 -14.93 -6.56
C LYS A 228 13.02 -14.69 -6.55
N ASP A 229 13.76 -15.74 -6.88
CA ASP A 229 15.20 -15.69 -7.08
C ASP A 229 15.98 -15.09 -5.89
N ILE A 230 15.53 -15.36 -4.64
CA ILE A 230 16.20 -14.87 -3.43
C ILE A 230 17.49 -15.68 -3.22
N GLU A 231 18.60 -14.98 -3.00
CA GLU A 231 19.95 -15.59 -2.85
C GLU A 231 19.95 -16.68 -1.76
N GLY A 232 20.38 -17.88 -2.15
CA GLY A 232 20.45 -19.03 -1.24
C GLY A 232 19.12 -19.61 -0.77
N ILE A 233 17.99 -19.02 -1.17
CA ILE A 233 16.63 -19.41 -0.77
C ILE A 233 15.81 -19.88 -1.98
N GLY A 234 15.90 -19.16 -3.11
CA GLY A 234 15.07 -19.35 -4.29
C GLY A 234 13.70 -18.69 -4.15
N ASP A 235 12.64 -19.36 -4.58
CA ASP A 235 11.27 -18.88 -4.51
C ASP A 235 10.64 -19.19 -3.16
N VAL A 236 9.93 -18.19 -2.58
CA VAL A 236 9.22 -18.34 -1.30
C VAL A 236 8.02 -17.40 -1.22
N ASP A 237 6.90 -17.87 -0.68
CA ASP A 237 5.78 -16.99 -0.37
C ASP A 237 6.15 -16.11 0.83
N LEU A 238 6.02 -14.79 0.67
CA LEU A 238 6.28 -13.77 1.69
C LEU A 238 5.01 -13.42 2.46
N VAL A 239 3.90 -13.33 1.74
CA VAL A 239 2.55 -13.13 2.24
C VAL A 239 1.64 -14.07 1.47
N LYS A 240 0.74 -14.76 2.16
CA LYS A 240 -0.28 -15.57 1.52
C LYS A 240 -1.39 -15.87 2.51
N TYR A 241 -2.58 -15.35 2.26
CA TYR A 241 -3.73 -15.59 3.13
C TYR A 241 -5.06 -15.41 2.41
N VAL A 242 -6.10 -16.01 3.00
CA VAL A 242 -7.50 -15.68 2.75
C VAL A 242 -7.99 -14.83 3.91
N GLU A 243 -8.75 -13.79 3.62
CA GLU A 243 -9.44 -12.98 4.63
C GLU A 243 -10.94 -13.18 4.51
N VAL A 244 -11.60 -13.32 5.65
CA VAL A 244 -13.06 -13.33 5.80
C VAL A 244 -13.44 -12.36 6.89
N GLY A 245 -14.14 -11.28 6.51
CA GLY A 245 -14.50 -10.23 7.42
C GLY A 245 -15.93 -9.77 7.31
N ALA A 246 -16.37 -8.99 8.27
CA ALA A 246 -17.64 -8.29 8.22
C ALA A 246 -17.56 -6.97 8.99
N THR A 247 -17.99 -5.90 8.36
CA THR A 247 -18.18 -4.59 8.98
C THR A 247 -19.67 -4.35 9.19
N TYR A 248 -20.04 -3.80 10.35
CA TYR A 248 -21.40 -3.34 10.62
C TYR A 248 -21.41 -1.83 10.91
N TYR A 249 -22.09 -1.08 10.08
CA TYR A 249 -22.26 0.38 10.21
C TYR A 249 -23.50 0.68 11.03
N PHE A 250 -23.35 1.15 12.27
CA PHE A 250 -24.47 1.64 13.11
C PHE A 250 -25.04 2.93 12.53
N ASN A 251 -24.15 3.79 12.01
CA ASN A 251 -24.46 5.06 11.35
C ASN A 251 -23.21 5.56 10.60
N LYS A 252 -23.29 6.75 10.00
CA LYS A 252 -22.17 7.37 9.24
C LYS A 252 -20.90 7.64 10.07
N ASN A 253 -21.03 7.67 11.40
CA ASN A 253 -19.92 8.02 12.31
C ASN A 253 -19.41 6.82 13.11
N MET A 254 -20.17 5.72 13.21
CA MET A 254 -19.82 4.59 14.07
C MET A 254 -19.99 3.27 13.35
N TYR A 255 -18.95 2.44 13.41
CA TYR A 255 -18.95 1.09 12.88
C TYR A 255 -18.07 0.16 13.72
N THR A 256 -18.35 -1.12 13.62
CA THR A 256 -17.52 -2.20 14.18
C THR A 256 -17.18 -3.20 13.09
N TYR A 257 -16.08 -3.93 13.26
CA TYR A 257 -15.78 -5.04 12.39
C TYR A 257 -15.19 -6.22 13.16
N VAL A 258 -15.33 -7.38 12.55
CA VAL A 258 -14.52 -8.56 12.83
C VAL A 258 -13.84 -8.97 11.52
N ASP A 259 -12.56 -9.30 11.58
CA ASP A 259 -11.75 -9.64 10.42
C ASP A 259 -10.86 -10.82 10.77
N TYR A 260 -10.92 -11.89 9.97
CA TYR A 260 -10.21 -13.14 10.20
C TYR A 260 -9.27 -13.43 9.03
N LYS A 261 -7.98 -13.34 9.32
CA LYS A 261 -6.88 -13.66 8.41
C LYS A 261 -6.50 -15.14 8.57
N ILE A 262 -6.83 -15.95 7.57
CA ILE A 262 -6.50 -17.36 7.49
C ILE A 262 -5.17 -17.48 6.75
N ASN A 263 -4.10 -17.73 7.49
CA ASN A 263 -2.76 -17.81 6.92
C ASN A 263 -2.61 -19.07 6.04
N GLN A 264 -1.99 -18.89 4.88
CA GLN A 264 -1.77 -19.96 3.89
C GLN A 264 -0.27 -20.16 3.59
N LEU A 265 0.62 -19.60 4.40
CA LEU A 265 2.05 -19.86 4.32
C LEU A 265 2.34 -21.29 4.78
N ASN A 266 3.31 -21.92 4.15
CA ASN A 266 3.74 -23.26 4.54
C ASN A 266 4.56 -23.21 5.83
N ASP A 267 4.38 -24.18 6.73
CA ASP A 267 5.12 -24.31 7.99
C ASP A 267 6.63 -24.50 7.79
N ASP A 268 7.03 -25.04 6.65
CA ASP A 268 8.42 -25.20 6.22
C ASP A 268 8.98 -23.99 5.47
N ASN A 269 8.30 -22.83 5.53
CA ASN A 269 8.76 -21.60 4.90
C ASN A 269 10.22 -21.31 5.28
N LYS A 270 11.07 -21.15 4.26
CA LYS A 270 12.52 -21.00 4.45
C LYS A 270 12.93 -19.75 5.22
N LEU A 271 12.08 -18.71 5.23
CA LEU A 271 12.27 -17.50 6.01
C LEU A 271 11.73 -17.61 7.45
N LYS A 272 11.09 -18.72 7.80
CA LYS A 272 10.46 -18.93 9.12
C LYS A 272 9.48 -17.83 9.49
N LEU A 273 8.68 -17.39 8.52
CA LEU A 273 7.59 -16.46 8.74
C LEU A 273 6.48 -17.13 9.55
N SER A 274 5.74 -16.32 10.36
CA SER A 274 4.59 -16.84 11.11
C SER A 274 3.53 -17.40 10.17
N THR A 275 3.00 -18.55 10.52
CA THR A 275 1.91 -19.24 9.83
C THR A 275 0.60 -19.18 10.63
N ASP A 276 0.58 -18.44 11.75
CA ASP A 276 -0.58 -18.32 12.62
C ASP A 276 -1.71 -17.54 11.92
N ASP A 277 -2.92 -17.98 12.16
CA ASP A 277 -4.14 -17.22 11.87
C ASP A 277 -4.29 -16.05 12.82
N VAL A 278 -4.92 -14.97 12.37
CA VAL A 278 -5.13 -13.78 13.20
C VAL A 278 -6.57 -13.28 13.09
N VAL A 279 -7.15 -12.95 14.25
CA VAL A 279 -8.47 -12.30 14.34
C VAL A 279 -8.30 -10.88 14.82
N ALA A 280 -8.96 -9.94 14.16
CA ALA A 280 -9.09 -8.56 14.60
C ALA A 280 -10.54 -8.19 14.88
N VAL A 281 -10.76 -7.43 15.94
CA VAL A 281 -12.06 -6.85 16.29
C VAL A 281 -11.85 -5.38 16.65
N ASN A 282 -12.67 -4.51 16.11
CA ASN A 282 -12.54 -3.08 16.34
C ASN A 282 -13.90 -2.39 16.44
N LEU A 283 -13.95 -1.31 17.19
CA LEU A 283 -15.05 -0.35 17.22
C LEU A 283 -14.47 1.02 16.88
N THR A 284 -15.00 1.64 15.82
CA THR A 284 -14.56 2.96 15.37
C THR A 284 -15.66 4.00 15.54
N TYR A 285 -15.29 5.15 16.07
CA TYR A 285 -16.11 6.35 16.07
C TYR A 285 -15.37 7.50 15.38
N ARG A 286 -16.06 8.19 14.46
CA ARG A 286 -15.56 9.37 13.74
C ARG A 286 -16.37 10.59 14.14
N PHE A 287 -15.73 11.65 14.61
CA PHE A 287 -16.33 12.92 15.04
C PHE A 287 -15.93 14.09 14.12
#